data_b03794e50a48f12a04f5295b00628052
#
_entry.id   b03794e50a48f12a04f5295b00628052
#
_cell.length_a   1.000
_cell.length_b   1.000
_cell.length_c   1.000
_cell.angle_alpha   90.00
_cell.angle_beta   90.00
_cell.angle_gamma   90.00
#
_symmetry.space_group_name_H-M   'P 1'
#
loop_
_entity.id
_entity.type
_entity.pdbx_description
1 polymer ?
#
loop_
_entity_poly.entity_id
_entity_poly.type
_entity_poly.pdbx_seq_one_letter_code
_entity_poly.pdbx_strand_id
1 'polypeptide(L)'
;MIPFLTKAGIRVIAPDLPGYGKSDKPASRSDYSYQNQVDWMVDWLNANDFQDITFFGQDWGGLIGLRVVARESHRFSKVSMGNTGLPYNPDTPEEVVEEIKTFRESDIKLYPLSMAKQVREMDNGKIHPGLKLSLIHI
;
A
#
# COMPACT_ATOMS: atom_id res chain seq x y z
N MET A 1 6.14 -1.45 -16.48
CA MET A 1 5.27 -2.64 -16.44
C MET A 1 4.03 -2.46 -17.33
N ILE A 2 3.17 -1.47 -17.10
CA ILE A 2 1.90 -1.26 -17.83
C ILE A 2 2.06 -1.30 -19.36
N PRO A 3 3.00 -0.54 -20.00
CA PRO A 3 3.12 -0.57 -21.46
C PRO A 3 3.46 -1.94 -22.05
N PHE A 4 4.19 -2.76 -21.31
CA PHE A 4 4.54 -4.12 -21.78
C PHE A 4 3.32 -5.05 -21.74
N LEU A 5 2.51 -4.96 -20.69
CA LEU A 5 1.32 -5.77 -20.51
C LEU A 5 0.23 -5.39 -21.53
N THR A 6 0.01 -4.10 -21.74
CA THR A 6 -0.97 -3.63 -22.73
C THR A 6 -0.57 -3.97 -24.16
N LYS A 7 0.74 -3.91 -24.46
CA LYS A 7 1.27 -4.36 -25.77
C LYS A 7 1.07 -5.87 -25.99
N ALA A 8 1.04 -6.66 -24.92
CA ALA A 8 0.72 -8.08 -24.95
C ALA A 8 -0.78 -8.38 -24.99
N GLY A 9 -1.64 -7.37 -25.15
CA GLY A 9 -3.09 -7.52 -25.22
C GLY A 9 -3.78 -7.67 -23.85
N ILE A 10 -3.06 -7.45 -22.75
CA ILE A 10 -3.60 -7.57 -21.39
C ILE A 10 -4.24 -6.24 -21.00
N ARG A 11 -5.49 -6.26 -20.55
CA ARG A 11 -6.15 -5.12 -19.91
C ARG A 11 -5.51 -4.89 -18.53
N VAL A 12 -4.95 -3.70 -18.33
CA VAL A 12 -4.33 -3.32 -17.05
C VAL A 12 -5.17 -2.26 -16.36
N ILE A 13 -5.44 -2.46 -15.08
CA ILE A 13 -6.17 -1.54 -14.22
C ILE A 13 -5.28 -1.23 -13.03
N ALA A 14 -5.02 0.05 -12.78
CA ALA A 14 -4.22 0.54 -11.66
C ALA A 14 -5.02 1.66 -10.96
N PRO A 15 -5.90 1.33 -10.01
CA PRO A 15 -6.69 2.33 -9.31
C PRO A 15 -5.81 3.13 -8.34
N ASP A 16 -6.05 4.42 -8.27
CA ASP A 16 -5.59 5.22 -7.14
C ASP A 16 -6.48 4.91 -5.94
N LEU A 17 -5.90 4.52 -4.82
CA LEU A 17 -6.67 4.31 -3.59
C LEU A 17 -7.31 5.62 -3.10
N PRO A 18 -8.48 5.58 -2.41
CA PRO A 18 -9.05 6.77 -1.79
C PRO A 18 -8.02 7.49 -0.93
N GLY A 19 -7.93 8.81 -1.10
CA GLY A 19 -6.89 9.66 -0.49
C GLY A 19 -5.66 9.89 -1.37
N TYR A 20 -5.48 9.13 -2.44
CA TYR A 20 -4.30 9.18 -3.32
C TYR A 20 -4.65 9.62 -4.73
N GLY A 21 -3.63 10.05 -5.46
CA GLY A 21 -3.70 10.35 -6.89
C GLY A 21 -4.90 11.19 -7.28
N LYS A 22 -5.72 10.68 -8.18
CA LYS A 22 -6.93 11.34 -8.72
C LYS A 22 -8.22 10.94 -7.99
N SER A 23 -8.16 9.95 -7.09
CA SER A 23 -9.32 9.53 -6.30
C SER A 23 -9.72 10.58 -5.28
N ASP A 24 -10.96 10.50 -4.82
CA ASP A 24 -11.50 11.37 -3.78
C ASP A 24 -10.67 11.32 -2.50
N LYS A 25 -10.66 12.44 -1.79
CA LYS A 25 -9.88 12.63 -0.56
C LYS A 25 -10.83 12.92 0.60
N PRO A 26 -11.28 11.88 1.33
CA PRO A 26 -12.04 12.07 2.56
C PRO A 26 -11.33 13.05 3.50
N ALA A 27 -12.11 13.93 4.14
CA ALA A 27 -11.54 15.01 4.94
C ALA A 27 -11.16 14.59 6.36
N SER A 28 -11.82 13.55 6.89
CA SER A 28 -11.56 13.08 8.24
C SER A 28 -10.41 12.09 8.29
N ARG A 29 -9.49 12.24 9.24
CA ARG A 29 -8.41 11.29 9.49
C ARG A 29 -8.95 9.88 9.81
N SER A 30 -10.11 9.79 10.47
CA SER A 30 -10.77 8.52 10.81
C SER A 30 -11.20 7.72 9.59
N ASP A 31 -11.38 8.38 8.43
CA ASP A 31 -11.78 7.70 7.20
C ASP A 31 -10.65 6.84 6.62
N TYR A 32 -9.39 7.12 7.00
CA TYR A 32 -8.20 6.45 6.47
C TYR A 32 -7.78 5.23 7.28
N SER A 33 -8.72 4.46 7.78
CA SER A 33 -8.41 3.18 8.40
C SER A 33 -8.03 2.12 7.36
N TYR A 34 -7.22 1.14 7.77
CA TYR A 34 -6.86 0.00 6.92
C TYR A 34 -8.12 -0.77 6.46
N GLN A 35 -9.12 -0.90 7.35
CA GLN A 35 -10.36 -1.57 7.03
C GLN A 35 -11.15 -0.82 5.96
N ASN A 36 -11.27 0.51 6.05
CA ASN A 36 -11.97 1.32 5.06
C ASN A 36 -11.32 1.21 3.68
N GLN A 37 -9.98 1.19 3.61
CA GLN A 37 -9.28 0.99 2.33
C GLN A 37 -9.64 -0.36 1.69
N VAL A 38 -9.76 -1.41 2.47
CA VAL A 38 -10.20 -2.72 1.99
C VAL A 38 -11.66 -2.68 1.53
N ASP A 39 -12.55 -2.09 2.33
CA ASP A 39 -13.98 -2.02 2.04
C ASP A 39 -14.24 -1.23 0.75
N TRP A 40 -13.64 -0.06 0.59
CA TRP A 40 -13.73 0.73 -0.64
C TRP A 40 -13.24 -0.03 -1.88
N MET A 41 -12.18 -0.82 -1.77
CA MET A 41 -11.69 -1.61 -2.90
C MET A 41 -12.62 -2.78 -3.23
N VAL A 42 -13.26 -3.39 -2.24
CA VAL A 42 -14.29 -4.41 -2.45
C VAL A 42 -15.51 -3.79 -3.13
N ASP A 43 -15.99 -2.66 -2.65
CA ASP A 43 -17.11 -1.93 -3.25
C ASP A 43 -16.81 -1.53 -4.71
N TRP A 44 -15.59 -1.07 -4.96
CA TRP A 44 -15.13 -0.74 -6.30
C TRP A 44 -15.10 -1.95 -7.23
N LEU A 45 -14.62 -3.12 -6.76
CA LEU A 45 -14.66 -4.37 -7.53
C LEU A 45 -16.08 -4.79 -7.84
N ASN A 46 -17.00 -4.69 -6.88
CA ASN A 46 -18.40 -5.04 -7.04
C ASN A 46 -19.09 -4.11 -8.05
N ALA A 47 -18.85 -2.81 -7.95
CA ALA A 47 -19.43 -1.82 -8.87
C ALA A 47 -18.97 -2.01 -10.33
N ASN A 48 -17.79 -2.57 -10.56
CA ASN A 48 -17.25 -2.80 -11.90
C ASN A 48 -17.38 -4.25 -12.38
N ASP A 49 -17.79 -5.16 -11.53
CA ASP A 49 -17.95 -6.59 -11.78
C ASP A 49 -16.75 -7.24 -12.50
N PHE A 50 -15.54 -6.90 -12.08
CA PHE A 50 -14.34 -7.52 -12.65
C PHE A 50 -14.21 -8.98 -12.22
N GLN A 51 -13.87 -9.83 -13.19
CA GLN A 51 -13.68 -11.27 -13.03
C GLN A 51 -12.36 -11.71 -13.66
N ASP A 52 -11.90 -12.91 -13.33
CA ASP A 52 -10.65 -13.52 -13.82
C ASP A 52 -9.43 -12.60 -13.65
N ILE A 53 -9.33 -12.02 -12.46
CA ILE A 53 -8.33 -11.02 -12.13
C ILE A 53 -6.99 -11.69 -11.85
N THR A 54 -5.94 -11.25 -12.53
CA THR A 54 -4.57 -11.45 -12.07
C THR A 54 -4.15 -10.23 -11.26
N PHE A 55 -4.00 -10.42 -9.94
CA PHE A 55 -3.61 -9.35 -9.03
C PHE A 55 -2.10 -9.26 -8.88
N PHE A 56 -1.56 -8.04 -8.95
CA PHE A 56 -0.20 -7.72 -8.53
C PHE A 56 -0.24 -6.67 -7.44
N GLY A 57 0.34 -6.97 -6.28
CA GLY A 57 0.41 -6.06 -5.13
C GLY A 57 1.83 -5.81 -4.66
N GLN A 58 2.10 -4.57 -4.26
CA GLN A 58 3.37 -4.15 -3.66
C GLN A 58 3.09 -3.27 -2.45
N ASP A 59 3.90 -3.39 -1.38
CA ASP A 59 3.84 -2.58 -0.17
C ASP A 59 2.41 -2.50 0.41
N TRP A 60 1.88 -1.33 0.71
CA TRP A 60 0.50 -1.12 1.16
C TRP A 60 -0.55 -1.65 0.17
N GLY A 61 -0.29 -1.53 -1.14
CA GLY A 61 -1.15 -2.11 -2.16
C GLY A 61 -1.23 -3.63 -2.05
N GLY A 62 -0.14 -4.27 -1.62
CA GLY A 62 -0.12 -5.70 -1.33
C GLY A 62 -0.91 -6.06 -0.07
N LEU A 63 -0.71 -5.32 1.03
CA LEU A 63 -1.42 -5.53 2.29
C LEU A 63 -2.94 -5.40 2.13
N ILE A 64 -3.38 -4.32 1.49
CA ILE A 64 -4.80 -4.07 1.21
C ILE A 64 -5.34 -5.11 0.24
N GLY A 65 -4.62 -5.32 -0.87
CA GLY A 65 -5.05 -6.21 -1.93
C GLY A 65 -5.18 -7.66 -1.51
N LEU A 66 -4.29 -8.18 -0.66
CA LEU A 66 -4.43 -9.55 -0.14
C LEU A 66 -5.70 -9.76 0.67
N ARG A 67 -6.13 -8.76 1.43
CA ARG A 67 -7.42 -8.83 2.14
C ARG A 67 -8.60 -8.76 1.19
N VAL A 68 -8.49 -7.96 0.13
CA VAL A 68 -9.50 -7.93 -0.94
C VAL A 68 -9.59 -9.29 -1.63
N VAL A 69 -8.44 -9.88 -2.00
CA VAL A 69 -8.37 -11.24 -2.57
C VAL A 69 -9.01 -12.28 -1.64
N ALA A 70 -8.73 -12.21 -0.34
CA ALA A 70 -9.30 -13.15 0.63
C ALA A 70 -10.83 -13.03 0.74
N ARG A 71 -11.39 -11.82 0.62
CA ARG A 71 -12.84 -11.57 0.69
C ARG A 71 -13.57 -11.91 -0.61
N GLU A 72 -12.95 -11.66 -1.75
CA GLU A 72 -13.53 -11.79 -3.07
C GLU A 72 -12.78 -12.85 -3.91
N SER A 73 -12.33 -13.94 -3.27
CA SER A 73 -11.42 -14.93 -3.86
C SER A 73 -11.90 -15.51 -5.19
N HIS A 74 -13.21 -15.60 -5.38
CA HIS A 74 -13.84 -16.11 -6.60
C HIS A 74 -13.56 -15.26 -7.84
N ARG A 75 -13.17 -14.00 -7.68
CA ARG A 75 -12.85 -13.06 -8.77
C ARG A 75 -11.40 -13.16 -9.26
N PHE A 76 -10.52 -13.79 -8.46
CA PHE A 76 -9.09 -13.79 -8.71
C PHE A 76 -8.59 -15.15 -9.18
N SER A 77 -7.97 -15.16 -10.35
CA SER A 77 -7.36 -16.37 -10.92
C SER A 77 -5.89 -16.54 -10.51
N LYS A 78 -5.18 -15.41 -10.31
CA LYS A 78 -3.76 -15.42 -9.94
C LYS A 78 -3.43 -14.25 -9.03
N VAL A 79 -2.44 -14.48 -8.15
CA VAL A 79 -1.91 -13.46 -7.24
C VAL A 79 -0.38 -13.46 -7.36
N SER A 80 0.18 -12.27 -7.56
CA SER A 80 1.62 -12.02 -7.55
C SER A 80 1.94 -10.89 -6.59
N MET A 81 3.01 -11.03 -5.83
CA MET A 81 3.36 -10.10 -4.77
C MET A 81 4.81 -9.66 -4.91
N GLY A 82 5.08 -8.40 -4.62
CA GLY A 82 6.42 -7.84 -4.56
C GLY A 82 6.59 -6.93 -3.36
N ASN A 83 7.66 -7.10 -2.60
CA ASN A 83 8.03 -6.24 -1.45
C ASN A 83 6.84 -5.87 -0.54
N THR A 84 6.10 -6.89 -0.12
CA THR A 84 4.96 -6.78 0.79
C THR A 84 4.95 -7.96 1.73
N GLY A 85 4.13 -7.91 2.76
CA GLY A 85 4.00 -8.98 3.74
C GLY A 85 2.56 -9.14 4.21
N LEU A 86 2.29 -10.20 4.95
CA LEU A 86 1.07 -10.33 5.72
C LEU A 86 1.31 -9.68 7.09
N PRO A 87 0.44 -8.78 7.56
CA PRO A 87 0.64 -8.07 8.83
C PRO A 87 0.31 -8.94 10.06
N TYR A 88 0.29 -10.25 9.89
CA TYR A 88 0.01 -11.19 10.95
C TYR A 88 1.20 -12.11 11.16
N ASN A 89 1.85 -11.95 12.30
CA ASN A 89 2.80 -12.89 12.85
C ASN A 89 2.38 -13.19 14.30
N PRO A 90 1.89 -14.40 14.59
CA PRO A 90 1.46 -14.77 15.93
C PRO A 90 2.60 -14.75 16.96
N ASP A 91 3.84 -14.83 16.48
CA ASP A 91 5.04 -14.85 17.31
C ASP A 91 5.65 -13.42 17.50
N THR A 92 4.93 -12.38 17.07
CA THR A 92 5.39 -11.01 17.26
C THR A 92 5.44 -10.68 18.76
N PRO A 93 6.61 -10.32 19.33
CA PRO A 93 6.72 -9.93 20.73
C PRO A 93 5.76 -8.79 21.08
N GLU A 94 5.16 -8.84 22.26
CA GLU A 94 4.17 -7.86 22.71
C GLU A 94 4.76 -6.44 22.74
N GLU A 95 6.05 -6.30 23.07
CA GLU A 95 6.79 -5.04 23.03
C GLU A 95 6.75 -4.39 21.65
N VAL A 96 6.93 -5.19 20.57
CA VAL A 96 6.88 -4.70 19.19
C VAL A 96 5.46 -4.30 18.81
N VAL A 97 4.46 -5.02 19.30
CA VAL A 97 3.04 -4.66 19.08
C VAL A 97 2.73 -3.31 19.72
N GLU A 98 3.18 -3.07 20.94
CA GLU A 98 2.99 -1.81 21.64
C GLU A 98 3.79 -0.65 21.01
N GLU A 99 5.00 -0.90 20.52
CA GLU A 99 5.74 0.09 19.73
C GLU A 99 4.98 0.52 18.47
N ILE A 100 4.42 -0.45 17.72
CA ILE A 100 3.62 -0.18 16.53
C ILE A 100 2.36 0.61 16.87
N LYS A 101 1.68 0.30 17.98
CA LYS A 101 0.51 1.05 18.43
C LYS A 101 0.89 2.49 18.80
N THR A 102 1.92 2.64 19.64
CA THR A 102 2.44 3.95 20.05
C THR A 102 2.82 4.81 18.84
N PHE A 103 3.48 4.19 17.85
CA PHE A 103 3.83 4.84 16.60
C PHE A 103 2.59 5.30 15.81
N ARG A 104 1.55 4.46 15.72
CA ARG A 104 0.29 4.80 15.03
C ARG A 104 -0.48 5.93 15.70
N GLU A 105 -0.42 6.02 17.03
CA GLU A 105 -1.12 7.01 17.84
C GLU A 105 -0.34 8.33 17.94
N SER A 106 0.96 8.30 17.67
CA SER A 106 1.81 9.50 17.69
C SER A 106 1.38 10.51 16.62
N ASP A 107 1.55 11.80 16.91
CA ASP A 107 1.26 12.86 15.94
C ASP A 107 2.43 12.97 14.93
N ILE A 108 2.35 12.18 13.86
CA ILE A 108 3.42 11.94 12.89
C ILE A 108 3.54 13.07 11.86
N LYS A 109 3.10 14.29 12.15
CA LYS A 109 3.23 15.44 11.22
C LYS A 109 4.66 15.68 10.73
N LEU A 110 5.66 15.14 11.45
CA LEU A 110 7.09 15.36 11.17
C LEU A 110 7.79 14.11 10.64
N TYR A 111 7.10 13.00 10.45
CA TYR A 111 7.73 11.72 10.10
C TYR A 111 8.57 11.78 8.80
N PRO A 112 8.09 12.34 7.68
CA PRO A 112 8.91 12.46 6.48
C PRO A 112 10.16 13.30 6.67
N LEU A 113 10.05 14.37 7.46
CA LEU A 113 11.19 15.27 7.75
C LEU A 113 12.18 14.62 8.73
N SER A 114 11.69 13.89 9.74
CA SER A 114 12.54 13.18 10.69
C SER A 114 13.29 12.02 10.03
N MET A 115 12.64 11.25 9.16
CA MET A 115 13.29 10.21 8.36
C MET A 115 14.33 10.80 7.41
N ALA A 116 14.00 11.86 6.69
CA ALA A 116 14.95 12.52 5.80
C ALA A 116 16.17 13.06 6.57
N LYS A 117 15.98 13.54 7.81
CA LYS A 117 17.05 13.96 8.70
C LYS A 117 17.89 12.78 9.16
N GLN A 118 17.26 11.72 9.65
CA GLN A 118 17.96 10.50 10.09
C GLN A 118 18.78 9.87 8.96
N VAL A 119 18.20 9.77 7.75
CA VAL A 119 18.91 9.24 6.60
C VAL A 119 20.12 10.11 6.22
N ARG A 120 20.00 11.43 6.30
CA ARG A 120 21.14 12.34 6.09
C ARG A 120 22.24 12.15 7.14
N GLU A 121 21.86 11.94 8.40
CA GLU A 121 22.78 11.72 9.50
C GLU A 121 23.49 10.35 9.40
N MET A 122 22.77 9.31 9.00
CA MET A 122 23.33 7.95 8.81
C MET A 122 24.33 7.87 7.65
N ASP A 123 24.19 8.70 6.63
CA ASP A 123 24.98 8.62 5.40
C ASP A 123 26.01 9.76 5.27
N ASN A 124 26.36 10.45 6.38
CA ASN A 124 27.29 11.59 6.38
C ASN A 124 26.97 12.60 5.24
N GLY A 125 25.69 12.82 4.96
CA GLY A 125 25.22 13.71 3.92
C GLY A 125 25.17 13.10 2.50
N LYS A 126 25.53 11.82 2.34
CA LYS A 126 25.35 11.11 1.06
C LYS A 126 23.98 10.44 1.04
N ILE A 127 23.17 10.83 0.09
CA ILE A 127 21.85 10.20 -0.13
C ILE A 127 22.08 8.83 -0.78
N HIS A 128 21.61 7.76 -0.12
CA HIS A 128 21.70 6.42 -0.68
C HIS A 128 21.04 6.37 -2.06
N PRO A 129 21.67 5.74 -3.09
CA PRO A 129 21.13 5.70 -4.45
C PRO A 129 19.67 5.21 -4.54
N GLY A 130 19.26 4.25 -3.69
CA GLY A 130 17.89 3.76 -3.59
C GLY A 130 16.88 4.78 -3.04
N LEU A 131 17.34 5.74 -2.22
CA LEU A 131 16.47 6.81 -1.69
C LEU A 131 16.26 7.95 -2.70
N LYS A 132 17.23 8.18 -3.60
CA LYS A 132 17.03 9.13 -4.70
C LYS A 132 15.87 8.74 -5.61
N LEU A 133 15.67 7.45 -5.84
CA LEU A 133 14.54 6.93 -6.60
C LEU A 133 13.20 7.12 -5.87
N SER A 134 13.18 6.97 -4.55
CA SER A 134 11.98 7.18 -3.73
C SER A 134 11.54 8.64 -3.65
N LEU A 135 12.48 9.59 -3.65
CA LEU A 135 12.18 11.03 -3.57
C LEU A 135 11.77 11.66 -4.92
N ILE A 136 12.00 10.99 -6.03
CA ILE A 136 11.60 11.45 -7.38
C ILE A 136 10.13 11.07 -7.68
N HIS A 137 9.51 10.20 -6.89
CA HIS A 137 8.14 9.75 -7.07
C HIS A 137 7.13 10.32 -6.05
N ILE A 138 7.54 11.29 -5.23
CA ILE A 138 6.69 12.12 -4.38
C ILE A 138 6.55 13.50 -5.08
#